data_3b55c0a1eb7965fb364c6cf8c8b23861
#
_entry.id   3b55c0a1eb7965fb364c6cf8c8b23861
#
_cell.length_a   1.000
_cell.length_b   1.000
_cell.length_c   1.000
_cell.angle_alpha   90.00
_cell.angle_beta   90.00
_cell.angle_gamma   90.00
#
_symmetry.space_group_name_H-M   'P 1'
#
loop_
_entity.id
_entity.type
_entity.pdbx_description
1 polymer ?
#
loop_
_entity_poly.entity_id
_entity_poly.type
_entity_poly.pdbx_seq_one_letter_code
_entity_poly.pdbx_strand_id
1 'polypeptide(L)'
;MTDYFLKFTDQSEMFSILEPLGMTYVDEEGNLHVSQGGHKYAAWEVGTIEGKDGWHLNVRVVDPEMDVSVLEQYAVYPKNPVCVWA
;
A
#
# COMPACT_ATOMS: atom_id res chain seq x y z
N MET A 1 5.32 8.92 12.67
CA MET A 1 5.38 7.79 11.74
C MET A 1 4.21 6.86 12.01
N THR A 2 3.45 6.53 10.98
CA THR A 2 2.24 5.73 11.11
C THR A 2 2.27 4.57 10.12
N ASP A 3 2.01 3.37 10.61
CA ASP A 3 1.97 2.18 9.76
C ASP A 3 0.51 1.78 9.49
N TYR A 4 0.22 1.55 8.21
CA TYR A 4 -1.09 1.07 7.77
C TYR A 4 -0.94 -0.31 7.14
N PHE A 5 -1.84 -1.20 7.52
CA PHE A 5 -1.99 -2.50 6.86
C PHE A 5 -3.29 -2.43 6.07
N LEU A 6 -3.20 -2.48 4.75
CA LEU A 6 -4.32 -2.21 3.86
C LEU A 6 -4.76 -3.48 3.16
N LYS A 7 -6.07 -3.58 2.93
CA LYS A 7 -6.66 -4.69 2.19
C LYS A 7 -7.59 -4.14 1.11
N PHE A 8 -7.35 -4.57 -0.11
CA PHE A 8 -8.17 -4.25 -1.28
C PHE A 8 -8.85 -5.52 -1.80
N THR A 9 -9.85 -5.37 -2.64
CA THR A 9 -10.53 -6.51 -3.26
C THR A 9 -9.55 -7.28 -4.17
N ASP A 10 -8.76 -6.52 -4.95
CA ASP A 10 -7.77 -7.09 -5.85
C ASP A 10 -6.69 -6.04 -6.14
N GLN A 11 -5.69 -6.42 -6.93
CA GLN A 11 -4.59 -5.53 -7.30
C GLN A 11 -5.07 -4.31 -8.09
N SER A 12 -6.07 -4.51 -8.94
CA SER A 12 -6.63 -3.42 -9.76
C SER A 12 -7.21 -2.32 -8.89
N GLU A 13 -7.97 -2.69 -7.85
CA GLU A 13 -8.49 -1.71 -6.90
C GLU A 13 -7.37 -0.98 -6.18
N MET A 14 -6.34 -1.71 -5.76
CA MET A 14 -5.18 -1.11 -5.10
C MET A 14 -4.58 0.00 -5.98
N PHE A 15 -4.30 -0.30 -7.24
CA PHE A 15 -3.70 0.70 -8.13
C PHE A 15 -4.63 1.89 -8.38
N SER A 16 -5.94 1.66 -8.49
CA SER A 16 -6.89 2.75 -8.72
C SER A 16 -6.94 3.73 -7.54
N ILE A 17 -6.67 3.25 -6.34
CA ILE A 17 -6.60 4.09 -5.14
C ILE A 17 -5.24 4.79 -5.02
N LEU A 18 -4.16 4.09 -5.33
CA LEU A 18 -2.80 4.63 -5.17
C LEU A 18 -2.41 5.63 -6.25
N GLU A 19 -2.95 5.48 -7.46
CA GLU A 19 -2.55 6.31 -8.59
C GLU A 19 -2.81 7.81 -8.34
N PRO A 20 -4.00 8.23 -7.86
CA PRO A 20 -4.23 9.65 -7.54
C PRO A 20 -3.33 10.18 -6.42
N LEU A 21 -2.80 9.31 -5.58
CA LEU A 21 -1.90 9.70 -4.50
C LEU A 21 -0.45 9.82 -4.94
N GLY A 22 -0.16 9.46 -6.20
CA GLY A 22 1.21 9.48 -6.72
C GLY A 22 2.07 8.34 -6.17
N MET A 23 1.46 7.25 -5.75
CA MET A 23 2.16 6.12 -5.14
C MET A 23 2.39 4.97 -6.12
N THR A 24 2.35 5.25 -7.41
CA THR A 24 2.58 4.27 -8.47
C THR A 24 3.58 4.79 -9.47
N TYR A 25 4.19 3.86 -10.22
CA TYR A 25 5.01 4.23 -11.37
C TYR A 25 4.84 3.18 -12.47
N VAL A 26 5.23 3.56 -13.69
CA VAL A 26 5.17 2.67 -14.85
C VAL A 26 6.62 2.39 -15.28
N ASP A 27 6.93 1.11 -15.48
CA ASP A 27 8.27 0.70 -15.91
C ASP A 27 8.43 0.90 -17.42
N GLU A 28 9.63 0.56 -17.93
CA GLU A 28 9.96 0.72 -19.36
C GLU A 28 9.10 -0.12 -20.28
N GLU A 29 8.52 -1.20 -19.77
CA GLU A 29 7.65 -2.09 -20.53
C GLU A 29 6.17 -1.69 -20.45
N GLY A 30 5.87 -0.64 -19.70
CA GLY A 30 4.51 -0.15 -19.54
C GLY A 30 3.72 -0.83 -18.41
N ASN A 31 4.41 -1.57 -17.55
CA ASN A 31 3.78 -2.23 -16.40
C ASN A 31 3.69 -1.30 -15.21
N LEU A 32 2.52 -1.29 -14.56
CA LEU A 32 2.27 -0.48 -13.39
C LEU A 32 2.78 -1.16 -12.13
N HIS A 33 3.44 -0.41 -11.28
CA HIS A 33 4.02 -0.89 -10.02
C HIS A 33 3.70 0.06 -8.87
N VAL A 34 3.74 -0.47 -7.65
CA VAL A 34 3.68 0.36 -6.44
C VAL A 34 5.04 1.03 -6.26
N SER A 35 5.04 2.35 -6.11
CA SER A 35 6.25 3.09 -5.74
C SER A 35 6.60 2.77 -4.29
N GLN A 36 7.81 2.29 -4.06
CA GLN A 36 8.25 1.91 -2.71
C GLN A 36 8.51 3.12 -1.81
N GLY A 37 8.41 4.31 -2.36
CA GLY A 37 8.47 5.52 -1.58
C GLY A 37 9.81 6.24 -1.64
N GLY A 38 10.00 7.11 -0.66
CA GLY A 38 11.19 7.95 -0.55
C GLY A 38 11.20 8.62 0.80
N HIS A 39 11.18 9.96 0.84
CA HIS A 39 11.25 10.71 2.09
C HIS A 39 9.91 10.78 2.83
N LYS A 40 8.79 10.63 2.13
CA LYS A 40 7.46 10.85 2.71
C LYS A 40 6.79 9.59 3.21
N TYR A 41 7.04 8.47 2.53
CA TYR A 41 6.40 7.20 2.87
C TYR A 41 7.27 6.04 2.41
N ALA A 42 6.95 4.83 2.90
CA ALA A 42 7.47 3.58 2.39
C ALA A 42 6.29 2.64 2.16
N ALA A 43 6.26 1.95 1.03
CA ALA A 43 5.18 1.04 0.70
C ALA A 43 5.73 -0.31 0.28
N TRP A 44 5.05 -1.38 0.69
CA TRP A 44 5.43 -2.74 0.33
C TRP A 44 4.19 -3.50 -0.10
N GLU A 45 4.17 -3.95 -1.34
CA GLU A 45 3.06 -4.75 -1.88
C GLU A 45 3.22 -6.20 -1.42
N VAL A 46 2.38 -6.60 -0.46
CA VAL A 46 2.37 -7.97 0.05
C VAL A 46 1.68 -8.92 -0.92
N GLY A 47 0.60 -8.44 -1.53
CA GLY A 47 -0.20 -9.24 -2.46
C GLY A 47 -1.19 -10.13 -1.73
N THR A 48 -1.31 -11.37 -2.17
CA THR A 48 -2.20 -12.34 -1.54
C THR A 48 -1.55 -12.95 -0.30
N ILE A 49 -2.37 -13.23 0.72
CA ILE A 49 -1.92 -13.89 1.95
C ILE A 49 -2.71 -15.18 2.08
N GLU A 50 -2.02 -16.29 2.28
CA GLU A 50 -2.64 -17.60 2.46
C GLU A 50 -3.63 -17.56 3.62
N GLY A 51 -4.83 -18.08 3.38
CA GLY A 51 -5.89 -18.11 4.37
C GLY A 51 -6.66 -16.80 4.53
N LYS A 52 -6.30 -15.77 3.76
CA LYS A 52 -6.99 -14.47 3.79
C LYS A 52 -7.39 -14.08 2.36
N ASP A 53 -8.56 -13.47 2.22
CA ASP A 53 -8.98 -12.92 0.92
C ASP A 53 -8.37 -11.53 0.71
N GLY A 54 -8.41 -11.08 -0.55
CA GLY A 54 -8.02 -9.73 -0.91
C GLY A 54 -6.56 -9.57 -1.29
N TRP A 55 -6.21 -8.35 -1.63
CA TRP A 55 -4.86 -7.93 -2.00
C TRP A 55 -4.33 -6.98 -0.95
N HIS A 56 -3.15 -7.24 -0.43
CA HIS A 56 -2.62 -6.58 0.75
C HIS A 56 -1.44 -5.66 0.43
N LEU A 57 -1.40 -4.52 1.13
CA LEU A 57 -0.35 -3.52 0.99
C LEU A 57 0.00 -2.98 2.38
N ASN A 58 1.29 -2.89 2.68
CA ASN A 58 1.76 -2.24 3.90
C ASN A 58 2.32 -0.86 3.54
N VAL A 59 1.90 0.18 4.26
CA VAL A 59 2.35 1.55 4.04
C VAL A 59 2.79 2.15 5.36
N ARG A 60 4.00 2.71 5.37
CA ARG A 60 4.50 3.51 6.49
C ARG A 60 4.54 4.96 6.07
N VAL A 61 3.77 5.81 6.74
CA VAL A 61 3.74 7.23 6.46
C VAL A 61 4.73 7.95 7.39
N VAL A 62 5.72 8.59 6.82
CA VAL A 62 6.77 9.32 7.56
C VAL A 62 6.44 10.80 7.65
N ASP A 63 5.96 11.39 6.54
CA ASP A 63 5.59 12.80 6.49
C ASP A 63 4.21 13.02 7.10
N PRO A 64 4.09 13.75 8.22
CA PRO A 64 2.78 13.98 8.85
C PRO A 64 1.84 14.85 8.01
N GLU A 65 2.37 15.55 7.01
CA GLU A 65 1.56 16.38 6.12
C GLU A 65 0.99 15.60 4.92
N MET A 66 1.43 14.37 4.72
CA MET A 66 0.93 13.54 3.63
C MET A 66 -0.51 13.15 3.89
N ASP A 67 -1.42 13.51 2.97
CA ASP A 67 -2.83 13.16 3.08
C ASP A 67 -3.05 11.72 2.61
N VAL A 68 -3.35 10.85 3.55
CA VAL A 68 -3.63 9.44 3.29
C VAL A 68 -5.02 9.04 3.80
N SER A 69 -5.91 10.03 3.95
CA SER A 69 -7.25 9.76 4.48
C SER A 69 -8.02 8.72 3.67
N VAL A 70 -7.82 8.67 2.35
CA VAL A 70 -8.44 7.66 1.49
C VAL A 70 -7.98 6.24 1.84
N LEU A 71 -6.75 6.09 2.33
CA LEU A 71 -6.21 4.78 2.69
C LEU A 71 -6.84 4.23 3.96
N GLU A 72 -7.33 5.09 4.84
CA GLU A 72 -7.94 4.65 6.10
C GLU A 72 -9.15 3.76 5.88
N GLN A 73 -9.86 3.93 4.76
CA GLN A 73 -11.02 3.12 4.41
C GLN A 73 -10.63 1.65 4.16
N TYR A 74 -9.39 1.40 3.82
CA TYR A 74 -8.88 0.07 3.49
C TYR A 74 -8.02 -0.52 4.59
N ALA A 75 -7.86 0.20 5.70
CA ALA A 75 -7.01 -0.24 6.80
C ALA A 75 -7.63 -1.43 7.53
N VAL A 76 -6.79 -2.42 7.82
CA VAL A 76 -7.16 -3.57 8.64
C VAL A 76 -6.19 -3.64 9.82
N TYR A 77 -6.61 -4.32 10.88
CA TYR A 77 -5.82 -4.41 12.12
C TYR A 77 -5.59 -5.88 12.46
N PRO A 78 -4.71 -6.57 11.72
CA PRO A 78 -4.46 -8.00 11.96
C PRO A 78 -3.73 -8.21 13.28
N LYS A 79 -4.04 -9.34 13.94
CA LYS A 79 -3.33 -9.74 15.17
C LYS A 79 -1.85 -10.02 14.90
N ASN A 80 -1.58 -10.66 13.77
CA ASN A 80 -0.24 -11.04 13.36
C ASN A 80 0.00 -10.50 11.95
N PRO A 81 0.33 -9.21 11.82
CA PRO A 81 0.50 -8.63 10.49
C PRO A 81 1.71 -9.22 9.79
N VAL A 82 1.57 -9.41 8.47
CA VAL A 82 2.71 -9.70 7.62
C VAL A 82 3.41 -8.36 7.42
N CYS A 83 4.52 -8.17 8.08
CA CYS A 83 5.28 -6.94 8.01
C CYS A 83 6.66 -7.25 7.45
N VAL A 84 7.01 -6.60 6.35
CA VAL A 84 8.25 -6.86 5.63
C VAL A 84 9.12 -5.60 5.55
N TRP A 85 9.09 -4.81 6.61
CA TRP A 85 9.99 -3.66 6.71
C TRP A 85 11.41 -4.18 6.92
N ALA A 86 12.23 -3.93 5.97
CA ALA A 86 13.63 -4.32 6.02
C ALA A 86 14.45 -3.25 6.74
#